data_148188f815263455f22e90afcadb04a0
#
_entry.id   148188f815263455f22e90afcadb04a0
#
_cell.length_a   1.000
_cell.length_b   1.000
_cell.length_c   1.000
_cell.angle_alpha   90.00
_cell.angle_beta   90.00
_cell.angle_gamma   90.00
#
_symmetry.space_group_name_H-M   'P 1'
#
loop_
_entity.id
_entity.type
_entity.pdbx_description
1 polymer ?
#
loop_
_entity_poly.entity_id
_entity_poly.type
_entity_poly.pdbx_seq_one_letter_code
_entity_poly.pdbx_strand_id
1 'polypeptide(L)'
;MTNDTWTLGGHEFHSRFILGSGKYSLDLIKAAVEQAGAEILTLALRRANSGALANILDYVPENVTLLPNTSGARNAEEAVRIARLARELCHTDFVKIEVIKDSKYLLPDNHETLKATEILAKEGFIVMPYMYPDLQSARDMRDAGAACIMPLGAPIGSNKGLCTKDFIQILINEIDLPIIVDAGIGKPSQACEAMEMGAAAIMANTAIASAGNLPLMASAFRDAINAGRKAYLAGTGSVRDTASASSPLTGFLHD
;
A
#
# COMPACT_ATOMS: atom_id res chain seq x y z
N MET A 1 22.37 0.57 12.77
CA MET A 1 20.96 0.45 12.36
C MET A 1 20.93 -0.67 11.35
N THR A 2 20.20 -1.75 11.60
CA THR A 2 19.99 -2.81 10.62
C THR A 2 19.29 -2.19 9.40
N ASN A 3 19.85 -2.42 8.22
CA ASN A 3 19.28 -1.96 6.95
C ASN A 3 18.00 -2.79 6.73
N ASP A 4 16.84 -2.31 7.23
CA ASP A 4 15.55 -3.01 7.12
C ASP A 4 14.96 -2.71 5.73
N THR A 5 15.32 -3.54 4.76
CA THR A 5 14.79 -3.52 3.40
C THR A 5 13.66 -4.53 3.23
N TRP A 6 12.94 -4.44 2.12
CA TRP A 6 11.95 -5.42 1.70
C TRP A 6 11.97 -5.60 0.19
N THR A 7 11.56 -6.76 -0.28
CA THR A 7 11.63 -7.12 -1.70
C THR A 7 10.24 -7.21 -2.30
N LEU A 8 10.08 -6.65 -3.50
CA LEU A 8 8.86 -6.72 -4.29
C LEU A 8 9.20 -6.99 -5.75
N GLY A 9 8.74 -8.11 -6.29
CA GLY A 9 9.03 -8.50 -7.67
C GLY A 9 10.51 -8.60 -8.00
N GLY A 10 11.37 -8.96 -7.04
CA GLY A 10 12.81 -9.04 -7.20
C GLY A 10 13.57 -7.72 -7.00
N HIS A 11 12.87 -6.61 -6.77
CA HIS A 11 13.46 -5.29 -6.50
C HIS A 11 13.50 -5.03 -4.99
N GLU A 12 14.61 -4.47 -4.50
CA GLU A 12 14.79 -4.09 -3.10
C GLU A 12 14.36 -2.65 -2.87
N PHE A 13 13.61 -2.40 -1.77
CA PHE A 13 13.12 -1.10 -1.35
C PHE A 13 13.47 -0.84 0.12
N HIS A 14 13.78 0.42 0.43
CA HIS A 14 14.07 0.90 1.78
C HIS A 14 12.85 1.58 2.40
N SER A 15 12.06 2.26 1.57
CA SER A 15 10.83 2.91 2.02
C SER A 15 9.65 1.94 2.04
N ARG A 16 8.85 2.03 3.09
CA ARG A 16 7.60 1.30 3.24
C ARG A 16 6.38 2.19 3.02
N PHE A 17 6.61 3.38 2.44
CA PHE A 17 5.56 4.30 2.01
C PHE A 17 5.44 4.31 0.49
N ILE A 18 4.22 4.07 -0.01
CA ILE A 18 3.87 4.14 -1.44
C ILE A 18 2.88 5.28 -1.63
N LEU A 19 3.15 6.18 -2.58
CA LEU A 19 2.20 7.24 -2.92
C LEU A 19 1.10 6.71 -3.83
N GLY A 20 -0.14 6.81 -3.39
CA GLY A 20 -1.33 6.48 -4.18
C GLY A 20 -1.66 7.53 -5.26
N SER A 21 -2.57 7.19 -6.18
CA SER A 21 -2.87 7.97 -7.40
C SER A 21 -4.12 8.86 -7.33
N GLY A 22 -4.76 9.00 -6.17
CA GLY A 22 -6.10 9.61 -6.07
C GLY A 22 -6.19 11.09 -6.42
N LYS A 23 -5.26 11.90 -5.96
CA LYS A 23 -5.13 13.34 -6.26
C LYS A 23 -3.67 13.64 -6.54
N TYR A 24 -3.39 14.32 -7.63
CA TYR A 24 -2.03 14.72 -7.98
C TYR A 24 -1.86 16.23 -7.98
N SER A 25 -0.76 16.66 -7.38
CA SER A 25 -0.12 17.93 -7.61
C SER A 25 1.39 17.72 -7.53
N LEU A 26 2.17 18.61 -8.13
CA LEU A 26 3.63 18.56 -8.03
C LEU A 26 4.09 18.65 -6.57
N ASP A 27 3.43 19.49 -5.77
CA ASP A 27 3.72 19.64 -4.35
C ASP A 27 3.48 18.34 -3.56
N LEU A 28 2.45 17.56 -3.93
CA LEU A 28 2.19 16.26 -3.32
C LEU A 28 3.28 15.25 -3.66
N ILE A 29 3.68 15.16 -4.94
CA ILE A 29 4.77 14.27 -5.38
C ILE A 29 6.07 14.65 -4.65
N LYS A 30 6.41 15.93 -4.65
CA LYS A 30 7.59 16.45 -3.96
C LYS A 30 7.56 16.12 -2.47
N ALA A 31 6.44 16.37 -1.79
CA ALA A 31 6.29 16.03 -0.37
C ALA A 31 6.41 14.52 -0.11
N ALA A 32 5.83 13.68 -0.98
CA ALA A 32 5.91 12.23 -0.84
C ALA A 32 7.34 11.70 -1.03
N VAL A 33 8.08 12.20 -2.01
CA VAL A 33 9.44 11.77 -2.29
C VAL A 33 10.43 12.35 -1.26
N GLU A 34 10.42 13.65 -1.04
CA GLU A 34 11.41 14.33 -0.19
C GLU A 34 11.15 14.15 1.30
N GLN A 35 9.87 14.14 1.74
CA GLN A 35 9.51 14.12 3.15
C GLN A 35 9.08 12.74 3.64
N ALA A 36 8.28 11.99 2.85
CA ALA A 36 7.92 10.63 3.20
C ALA A 36 8.93 9.58 2.71
N GLY A 37 9.82 9.93 1.78
CA GLY A 37 10.81 9.03 1.22
C GLY A 37 10.20 7.98 0.29
N ALA A 38 9.12 8.32 -0.44
CA ALA A 38 8.48 7.37 -1.35
C ALA A 38 9.44 6.93 -2.45
N GLU A 39 9.61 5.61 -2.60
CA GLU A 39 10.39 4.97 -3.68
C GLU A 39 9.47 4.37 -4.75
N ILE A 40 8.16 4.28 -4.47
CA ILE A 40 7.13 3.80 -5.40
C ILE A 40 6.01 4.85 -5.49
N LEU A 41 5.63 5.20 -6.71
CA LEU A 41 4.62 6.20 -7.00
C LEU A 41 3.61 5.65 -8.02
N THR A 42 2.32 5.63 -7.65
CA THR A 42 1.28 5.13 -8.56
C THR A 42 0.81 6.21 -9.53
N LEU A 43 0.44 5.79 -10.74
CA LEU A 43 -0.05 6.63 -11.81
C LEU A 43 -1.35 6.07 -12.40
N ALA A 44 -2.38 6.90 -12.58
CA ALA A 44 -3.62 6.53 -13.26
C ALA A 44 -3.59 7.00 -14.73
N LEU A 45 -3.44 6.06 -15.67
CA LEU A 45 -3.31 6.34 -17.10
C LEU A 45 -4.50 7.07 -17.71
N ARG A 46 -5.72 6.85 -17.22
CA ARG A 46 -6.90 7.60 -17.73
C ARG A 46 -6.76 9.13 -17.61
N ARG A 47 -5.83 9.61 -16.80
CA ARG A 47 -5.47 11.03 -16.68
C ARG A 47 -4.38 11.46 -17.67
N ALA A 48 -3.76 10.51 -18.36
CA ALA A 48 -2.70 10.77 -19.34
C ALA A 48 -3.20 11.54 -20.58
N ASN A 49 -4.46 11.33 -20.96
CA ASN A 49 -5.05 11.99 -22.14
C ASN A 49 -5.23 13.52 -22.00
N SER A 50 -4.95 14.10 -20.85
CA SER A 50 -5.08 15.53 -20.59
C SER A 50 -3.78 16.32 -20.75
N GLY A 51 -2.71 15.73 -21.30
CA GLY A 51 -1.36 16.34 -21.34
C GLY A 51 -0.65 16.43 -20.00
N ALA A 52 -1.36 16.09 -18.89
CA ALA A 52 -0.83 16.19 -17.53
C ALA A 52 0.18 15.07 -17.21
N LEU A 53 0.15 13.94 -17.94
CA LEU A 53 1.06 12.82 -17.65
C LEU A 53 2.51 13.16 -18.03
N ALA A 54 2.72 13.77 -19.21
CA ALA A 54 4.06 14.18 -19.63
C ALA A 54 4.70 15.12 -18.59
N ASN A 55 3.91 16.09 -18.10
CA ASN A 55 4.37 17.01 -17.05
C ASN A 55 4.64 16.32 -15.70
N ILE A 56 3.92 15.23 -15.35
CA ILE A 56 4.14 14.50 -14.10
C ILE A 56 5.42 13.67 -14.19
N LEU A 57 5.64 12.96 -15.29
CA LEU A 57 6.82 12.12 -15.48
C LEU A 57 8.11 12.93 -15.46
N ASP A 58 8.10 14.16 -15.96
CA ASP A 58 9.25 15.07 -15.92
C ASP A 58 9.67 15.48 -14.49
N TYR A 59 8.78 15.32 -13.50
CA TYR A 59 9.04 15.67 -12.10
C TYR A 59 9.30 14.47 -11.20
N VAL A 60 9.12 13.24 -11.68
CA VAL A 60 9.42 12.04 -10.90
C VAL A 60 10.92 11.76 -10.98
N PRO A 61 11.64 11.69 -9.85
CA PRO A 61 13.05 11.34 -9.87
C PRO A 61 13.29 9.95 -10.48
N GLU A 62 14.41 9.77 -11.19
CA GLU A 62 14.77 8.53 -11.88
C GLU A 62 14.87 7.31 -10.94
N ASN A 63 15.15 7.54 -9.67
CA ASN A 63 15.23 6.47 -8.66
C ASN A 63 13.87 6.08 -8.06
N VAL A 64 12.77 6.67 -8.51
CA VAL A 64 11.42 6.33 -8.06
C VAL A 64 10.79 5.36 -9.03
N THR A 65 10.33 4.23 -8.52
CA THR A 65 9.62 3.22 -9.32
C THR A 65 8.21 3.69 -9.67
N LEU A 66 7.89 3.72 -10.95
CA LEU A 66 6.54 4.01 -11.42
C LEU A 66 5.68 2.76 -11.28
N LEU A 67 4.51 2.93 -10.66
CA LEU A 67 3.49 1.92 -10.50
C LEU A 67 2.19 2.36 -11.16
N PRO A 68 2.04 2.21 -12.49
CA PRO A 68 0.78 2.51 -13.14
C PRO A 68 -0.33 1.61 -12.62
N ASN A 69 -1.56 2.15 -12.52
CA ASN A 69 -2.72 1.39 -12.13
C ASN A 69 -3.77 1.29 -13.25
N THR A 70 -4.62 0.28 -13.17
CA THR A 70 -5.70 0.05 -14.12
C THR A 70 -7.02 0.73 -13.73
N SER A 71 -6.94 1.81 -12.95
CA SER A 71 -8.10 2.56 -12.47
C SER A 71 -9.02 2.98 -13.61
N GLY A 72 -10.30 2.63 -13.47
CA GLY A 72 -11.33 2.80 -14.49
C GLY A 72 -11.71 1.51 -15.19
N ALA A 73 -10.94 0.44 -15.06
CA ALA A 73 -11.31 -0.88 -15.55
C ALA A 73 -12.51 -1.44 -14.77
N ARG A 74 -13.46 -2.02 -15.50
CA ARG A 74 -14.67 -2.64 -14.95
C ARG A 74 -14.63 -4.17 -15.03
N ASN A 75 -13.67 -4.71 -15.75
CA ASN A 75 -13.44 -6.14 -15.92
C ASN A 75 -11.96 -6.41 -16.19
N ALA A 76 -11.59 -7.69 -16.20
CA ALA A 76 -10.22 -8.15 -16.42
C ALA A 76 -9.66 -7.72 -17.79
N GLU A 77 -10.47 -7.79 -18.85
CA GLU A 77 -10.04 -7.44 -20.21
C GLU A 77 -9.63 -5.96 -20.31
N GLU A 78 -10.43 -5.06 -19.73
CA GLU A 78 -10.09 -3.64 -19.67
C GLU A 78 -8.82 -3.40 -18.84
N ALA A 79 -8.67 -4.08 -17.70
CA ALA A 79 -7.49 -3.97 -16.86
C ALA A 79 -6.21 -4.42 -17.59
N VAL A 80 -6.27 -5.56 -18.27
CA VAL A 80 -5.15 -6.09 -19.08
C VAL A 80 -4.77 -5.12 -20.20
N ARG A 81 -5.76 -4.57 -20.91
CA ARG A 81 -5.50 -3.59 -21.97
C ARG A 81 -4.83 -2.32 -21.43
N ILE A 82 -5.31 -1.79 -20.29
CA ILE A 82 -4.70 -0.61 -19.65
C ILE A 82 -3.28 -0.93 -19.19
N ALA A 83 -3.04 -2.10 -18.58
CA ALA A 83 -1.72 -2.51 -18.11
C ALA A 83 -0.69 -2.58 -19.26
N ARG A 84 -1.05 -3.18 -20.39
CA ARG A 84 -0.17 -3.24 -21.57
C ARG A 84 0.18 -1.85 -22.11
N LEU A 85 -0.80 -0.94 -22.20
CA LEU A 85 -0.54 0.46 -22.57
C LEU A 85 0.36 1.17 -21.55
N ALA A 86 0.18 0.86 -20.27
CA ALA A 86 1.00 1.42 -19.20
C ALA A 86 2.46 1.02 -19.29
N ARG A 87 2.73 -0.24 -19.60
CA ARG A 87 4.10 -0.76 -19.79
C ARG A 87 4.84 0.04 -20.84
N GLU A 88 4.20 0.27 -21.98
CA GLU A 88 4.80 1.03 -23.09
C GLU A 88 5.02 2.51 -22.74
N LEU A 89 4.07 3.13 -22.06
CA LEU A 89 4.14 4.57 -21.73
C LEU A 89 5.07 4.89 -20.55
N CYS A 90 5.14 4.01 -19.56
CA CYS A 90 5.89 4.25 -18.34
C CYS A 90 7.20 3.46 -18.29
N HIS A 91 7.49 2.61 -19.28
CA HIS A 91 8.68 1.75 -19.35
C HIS A 91 8.92 0.98 -18.04
N THR A 92 7.86 0.35 -17.50
CA THR A 92 7.90 -0.41 -16.24
C THR A 92 7.07 -1.68 -16.34
N ASP A 93 7.54 -2.74 -15.72
CA ASP A 93 6.79 -3.99 -15.59
C ASP A 93 5.86 -4.01 -14.37
N PHE A 94 6.01 -3.04 -13.46
CA PHE A 94 5.12 -2.92 -12.32
C PHE A 94 3.73 -2.48 -12.76
N VAL A 95 2.70 -3.12 -12.20
CA VAL A 95 1.30 -2.72 -12.42
C VAL A 95 0.44 -2.99 -11.19
N LYS A 96 -0.32 -2.00 -10.77
CA LYS A 96 -1.37 -2.17 -9.77
C LYS A 96 -2.69 -2.48 -10.48
N ILE A 97 -3.25 -3.66 -10.21
CA ILE A 97 -4.55 -4.04 -10.76
C ILE A 97 -5.65 -3.46 -9.87
N GLU A 98 -6.50 -2.67 -10.49
CA GLU A 98 -7.67 -2.05 -9.86
C GLU A 98 -8.87 -2.25 -10.79
N VAL A 99 -9.75 -3.21 -10.46
CA VAL A 99 -11.00 -3.47 -11.19
C VAL A 99 -12.18 -3.15 -10.28
N ILE A 100 -12.96 -2.14 -10.65
CA ILE A 100 -14.04 -1.60 -9.83
C ILE A 100 -15.30 -1.43 -10.69
N LYS A 101 -16.36 -2.18 -10.38
CA LYS A 101 -17.68 -2.06 -11.03
C LYS A 101 -18.57 -1.00 -10.36
N ASP A 102 -18.47 -0.89 -9.03
CA ASP A 102 -19.26 0.05 -8.23
C ASP A 102 -18.58 1.40 -8.07
N SER A 103 -19.14 2.45 -8.66
CA SER A 103 -18.60 3.81 -8.59
C SER A 103 -18.93 4.54 -7.28
N LYS A 104 -19.82 4.02 -6.44
CA LYS A 104 -20.27 4.67 -5.20
C LYS A 104 -19.32 4.40 -4.04
N TYR A 105 -18.94 3.15 -3.85
CA TYR A 105 -18.09 2.73 -2.73
C TYR A 105 -16.67 2.37 -3.16
N LEU A 106 -16.43 2.24 -4.47
CA LEU A 106 -15.12 1.93 -5.06
C LEU A 106 -14.51 0.64 -4.50
N LEU A 107 -15.36 -0.37 -4.31
CA LEU A 107 -14.92 -1.68 -3.84
C LEU A 107 -14.37 -2.52 -5.00
N PRO A 108 -13.25 -3.23 -4.80
CA PRO A 108 -12.63 -4.07 -5.82
C PRO A 108 -13.46 -5.31 -6.12
N ASP A 109 -13.42 -5.76 -7.38
CA ASP A 109 -13.95 -7.05 -7.81
C ASP A 109 -12.82 -8.09 -7.79
N ASN A 110 -12.75 -8.90 -6.73
CA ASN A 110 -11.68 -9.90 -6.56
C ASN A 110 -11.62 -10.92 -7.70
N HIS A 111 -12.78 -11.32 -8.26
CA HIS A 111 -12.83 -12.30 -9.34
C HIS A 111 -12.21 -11.77 -10.63
N GLU A 112 -12.55 -10.56 -11.03
CA GLU A 112 -11.97 -9.93 -12.21
C GLU A 112 -10.51 -9.53 -11.99
N THR A 113 -10.16 -9.14 -10.77
CA THR A 113 -8.77 -8.86 -10.37
C THR A 113 -7.89 -10.11 -10.49
N LEU A 114 -8.39 -11.28 -10.04
CA LEU A 114 -7.70 -12.56 -10.19
C LEU A 114 -7.43 -12.92 -11.66
N LYS A 115 -8.44 -12.81 -12.52
CA LYS A 115 -8.28 -13.07 -13.96
C LYS A 115 -7.22 -12.17 -14.60
N ALA A 116 -7.25 -10.87 -14.29
CA ALA A 116 -6.27 -9.94 -14.80
C ALA A 116 -4.86 -10.26 -14.28
N THR A 117 -4.75 -10.64 -13.00
CA THR A 117 -3.49 -11.05 -12.37
C THR A 117 -2.87 -12.24 -13.10
N GLU A 118 -3.65 -13.28 -13.33
CA GLU A 118 -3.16 -14.50 -14.02
C GLU A 118 -2.64 -14.19 -15.43
N ILE A 119 -3.33 -13.37 -16.20
CA ILE A 119 -2.92 -13.01 -17.57
C ILE A 119 -1.63 -12.20 -17.52
N LEU A 120 -1.59 -11.14 -16.68
CA LEU A 120 -0.46 -10.21 -16.66
C LEU A 120 0.79 -10.82 -16.04
N ALA A 121 0.66 -11.68 -15.02
CA ALA A 121 1.79 -12.40 -14.44
C ALA A 121 2.46 -13.32 -15.49
N LYS A 122 1.67 -14.02 -16.31
CA LYS A 122 2.19 -14.83 -17.44
C LYS A 122 2.90 -13.99 -18.51
N GLU A 123 2.57 -12.73 -18.63
CA GLU A 123 3.21 -11.76 -19.53
C GLU A 123 4.44 -11.08 -18.92
N GLY A 124 4.85 -11.49 -17.72
CA GLY A 124 6.04 -10.99 -17.04
C GLY A 124 5.86 -9.64 -16.32
N PHE A 125 4.61 -9.24 -16.04
CA PHE A 125 4.37 -8.09 -15.18
C PHE A 125 4.63 -8.44 -13.70
N ILE A 126 5.09 -7.44 -12.95
CA ILE A 126 5.12 -7.46 -11.48
C ILE A 126 3.75 -6.97 -11.00
N VAL A 127 2.85 -7.93 -10.77
CA VAL A 127 1.42 -7.65 -10.55
C VAL A 127 1.13 -7.42 -9.08
N MET A 128 0.49 -6.29 -8.78
CA MET A 128 0.10 -5.85 -7.46
C MET A 128 -1.44 -5.70 -7.40
N PRO A 129 -2.19 -6.76 -7.02
CA PRO A 129 -3.65 -6.75 -7.04
C PRO A 129 -4.26 -6.03 -5.84
N TYR A 130 -5.05 -4.98 -6.09
CA TYR A 130 -5.94 -4.36 -5.11
C TYR A 130 -7.19 -5.19 -4.91
N MET A 131 -7.48 -5.57 -3.67
CA MET A 131 -8.54 -6.51 -3.38
C MET A 131 -9.31 -6.21 -2.09
N TYR A 132 -10.53 -6.72 -1.99
CA TYR A 132 -11.22 -6.88 -0.73
C TYR A 132 -10.54 -8.02 0.06
N PRO A 133 -10.19 -7.85 1.35
CA PRO A 133 -9.40 -8.83 2.09
C PRO A 133 -10.19 -10.12 2.37
N ASP A 134 -10.00 -11.08 1.49
CA ASP A 134 -10.51 -12.45 1.56
C ASP A 134 -9.35 -13.43 1.39
N LEU A 135 -9.21 -14.37 2.32
CA LEU A 135 -8.05 -15.26 2.37
C LEU A 135 -7.98 -16.18 1.15
N GLN A 136 -9.12 -16.73 0.69
CA GLN A 136 -9.09 -17.62 -0.47
C GLN A 136 -8.73 -16.87 -1.74
N SER A 137 -9.34 -15.70 -1.95
CA SER A 137 -8.96 -14.83 -3.08
C SER A 137 -7.48 -14.45 -3.05
N ALA A 138 -6.90 -14.20 -1.87
CA ALA A 138 -5.48 -13.89 -1.73
C ALA A 138 -4.58 -15.08 -2.10
N ARG A 139 -4.95 -16.30 -1.70
CA ARG A 139 -4.27 -17.53 -2.11
C ARG A 139 -4.33 -17.74 -3.61
N ASP A 140 -5.51 -17.57 -4.21
CA ASP A 140 -5.69 -17.72 -5.66
C ASP A 140 -4.86 -16.66 -6.43
N MET A 141 -4.78 -15.41 -5.95
CA MET A 141 -3.96 -14.36 -6.55
C MET A 141 -2.46 -14.65 -6.41
N ARG A 142 -2.01 -15.16 -5.25
CA ARG A 142 -0.63 -15.64 -5.07
C ARG A 142 -0.29 -16.74 -6.09
N ASP A 143 -1.15 -17.73 -6.19
CA ASP A 143 -0.94 -18.88 -7.08
C ASP A 143 -1.03 -18.48 -8.56
N ALA A 144 -1.75 -17.41 -8.88
CA ALA A 144 -1.78 -16.77 -10.20
C ALA A 144 -0.52 -15.95 -10.53
N GLY A 145 0.40 -15.74 -9.56
CA GLY A 145 1.66 -15.06 -9.77
C GLY A 145 1.69 -13.58 -9.34
N ALA A 146 0.83 -13.18 -8.42
CA ALA A 146 0.92 -11.84 -7.81
C ALA A 146 2.26 -11.65 -7.08
N ALA A 147 2.83 -10.46 -7.16
CA ALA A 147 4.07 -10.10 -6.46
C ALA A 147 3.85 -9.67 -5.00
N CYS A 148 2.64 -9.27 -4.66
CA CYS A 148 2.18 -8.91 -3.32
C CYS A 148 0.66 -9.05 -3.26
N ILE A 149 0.07 -8.83 -2.07
CA ILE A 149 -1.38 -8.68 -1.91
C ILE A 149 -1.67 -7.29 -1.35
N MET A 150 -2.64 -6.58 -1.95
CA MET A 150 -3.00 -5.21 -1.57
C MET A 150 -4.44 -5.13 -1.04
N PRO A 151 -4.68 -5.55 0.22
CA PRO A 151 -6.02 -5.45 0.81
C PRO A 151 -6.39 -4.01 1.13
N LEU A 152 -7.66 -3.65 0.92
CA LEU A 152 -8.19 -2.37 1.39
C LEU A 152 -8.36 -2.36 2.91
N GLY A 153 -7.95 -1.27 3.57
CA GLY A 153 -8.28 -1.00 4.96
C GLY A 153 -9.72 -0.48 5.12
N ALA A 154 -10.14 0.38 4.21
CA ALA A 154 -11.49 0.93 4.07
C ALA A 154 -11.69 1.45 2.64
N PRO A 155 -12.91 1.82 2.20
CA PRO A 155 -13.14 2.32 0.86
C PRO A 155 -12.22 3.48 0.46
N ILE A 156 -11.81 3.51 -0.81
CA ILE A 156 -10.89 4.53 -1.36
C ILE A 156 -11.36 5.94 -1.00
N GLY A 157 -10.46 6.76 -0.47
CA GLY A 157 -10.73 8.16 -0.14
C GLY A 157 -11.59 8.40 1.10
N SER A 158 -11.97 7.35 1.83
CA SER A 158 -12.86 7.45 3.00
C SER A 158 -12.17 7.95 4.27
N ASN A 159 -10.85 7.83 4.38
CA ASN A 159 -10.05 8.13 5.59
C ASN A 159 -10.55 7.41 6.87
N LYS A 160 -11.26 6.28 6.72
CA LYS A 160 -11.84 5.53 7.86
C LYS A 160 -10.84 4.62 8.57
N GLY A 161 -9.65 4.44 8.01
CA GLY A 161 -8.58 3.63 8.59
C GLY A 161 -8.71 2.14 8.33
N LEU A 162 -8.39 1.33 9.32
CA LEU A 162 -8.29 -0.13 9.23
C LEU A 162 -9.62 -0.82 9.60
N CYS A 163 -10.70 -0.52 8.86
CA CYS A 163 -12.01 -1.16 9.11
C CYS A 163 -12.00 -2.67 8.88
N THR A 164 -11.04 -3.18 8.11
CA THR A 164 -10.87 -4.60 7.80
C THR A 164 -9.65 -5.22 8.52
N LYS A 165 -9.23 -4.62 9.63
CA LYS A 165 -8.03 -4.97 10.39
C LYS A 165 -7.86 -6.47 10.61
N ASP A 166 -8.88 -7.14 11.14
CA ASP A 166 -8.81 -8.55 11.50
C ASP A 166 -8.59 -9.44 10.27
N PHE A 167 -9.21 -9.11 9.15
CA PHE A 167 -8.99 -9.81 7.89
C PHE A 167 -7.59 -9.55 7.32
N ILE A 168 -7.07 -8.33 7.42
CA ILE A 168 -5.69 -8.01 7.04
C ILE A 168 -4.70 -8.80 7.89
N GLN A 169 -4.94 -8.94 9.21
CA GLN A 169 -4.08 -9.73 10.09
C GLN A 169 -4.05 -11.21 9.67
N ILE A 170 -5.19 -11.76 9.26
CA ILE A 170 -5.24 -13.13 8.71
C ILE A 170 -4.36 -13.23 7.45
N LEU A 171 -4.44 -12.26 6.54
CA LEU A 171 -3.61 -12.28 5.34
C LEU A 171 -2.11 -12.18 5.67
N ILE A 172 -1.73 -11.34 6.63
CA ILE A 172 -0.33 -11.21 7.08
C ILE A 172 0.19 -12.53 7.65
N ASN A 173 -0.64 -13.28 8.37
CA ASN A 173 -0.25 -14.52 9.00
C ASN A 173 -0.19 -15.72 8.03
N GLU A 174 -1.02 -15.70 6.98
CA GLU A 174 -1.29 -16.88 6.12
C GLU A 174 -0.70 -16.79 4.72
N ILE A 175 -0.30 -15.61 4.26
CA ILE A 175 0.20 -15.39 2.91
C ILE A 175 1.69 -15.06 2.97
N ASP A 176 2.49 -15.82 2.26
CA ASP A 176 3.96 -15.70 2.14
C ASP A 176 4.43 -14.63 1.14
N LEU A 177 3.55 -13.70 0.75
CA LEU A 177 3.86 -12.53 -0.06
C LEU A 177 3.78 -11.24 0.79
N PRO A 178 4.44 -10.14 0.37
CA PRO A 178 4.28 -8.86 1.00
C PRO A 178 2.81 -8.43 1.04
N ILE A 179 2.30 -8.08 2.22
CA ILE A 179 0.97 -7.48 2.38
C ILE A 179 1.12 -5.97 2.45
N ILE A 180 0.54 -5.26 1.49
CA ILE A 180 0.59 -3.80 1.38
C ILE A 180 -0.81 -3.27 1.67
N VAL A 181 -1.00 -2.57 2.78
CA VAL A 181 -2.31 -2.00 3.10
C VAL A 181 -2.58 -0.80 2.20
N ASP A 182 -3.65 -0.93 1.40
CA ASP A 182 -4.09 0.09 0.45
C ASP A 182 -5.47 0.62 0.82
N ALA A 183 -5.74 1.87 0.49
CA ALA A 183 -7.01 2.56 0.70
C ALA A 183 -7.49 2.68 2.18
N GLY A 184 -8.18 3.74 2.45
CA GLY A 184 -8.81 3.98 3.75
C GLY A 184 -7.90 4.62 4.81
N ILE A 185 -6.59 4.50 4.71
CA ILE A 185 -5.64 5.11 5.66
C ILE A 185 -5.77 6.63 5.60
N GLY A 186 -6.21 7.23 6.70
CA GLY A 186 -6.48 8.66 6.81
C GLY A 186 -5.60 9.39 7.83
N LYS A 187 -4.86 8.66 8.67
CA LYS A 187 -4.02 9.22 9.74
C LYS A 187 -2.69 8.47 9.85
N PRO A 188 -1.60 9.14 10.25
CA PRO A 188 -0.33 8.49 10.54
C PRO A 188 -0.43 7.35 11.57
N SER A 189 -1.25 7.50 12.61
CA SER A 189 -1.47 6.45 13.63
C SER A 189 -2.02 5.14 13.04
N GLN A 190 -2.86 5.21 12.01
CA GLN A 190 -3.40 4.01 11.33
C GLN A 190 -2.33 3.32 10.47
N ALA A 191 -1.43 4.11 9.88
CA ALA A 191 -0.27 3.57 9.17
C ALA A 191 0.70 2.89 10.15
N CYS A 192 0.94 3.49 11.32
CA CYS A 192 1.72 2.88 12.40
C CYS A 192 1.12 1.54 12.83
N GLU A 193 -0.18 1.50 13.12
CA GLU A 193 -0.90 0.28 13.52
C GLU A 193 -0.77 -0.83 12.47
N ALA A 194 -0.96 -0.52 11.18
CA ALA A 194 -0.80 -1.52 10.12
C ALA A 194 0.64 -2.06 10.04
N MET A 195 1.65 -1.21 10.26
CA MET A 195 3.05 -1.65 10.33
C MET A 195 3.36 -2.48 11.56
N GLU A 196 2.75 -2.18 12.73
CA GLU A 196 2.84 -2.98 13.95
C GLU A 196 2.23 -4.39 13.77
N MET A 197 1.18 -4.51 12.95
CA MET A 197 0.59 -5.79 12.57
C MET A 197 1.51 -6.66 11.71
N GLY A 198 2.52 -6.08 11.06
CA GLY A 198 3.45 -6.77 10.17
C GLY A 198 3.23 -6.52 8.67
N ALA A 199 2.44 -5.51 8.30
CA ALA A 199 2.34 -5.10 6.90
C ALA A 199 3.73 -4.78 6.31
N ALA A 200 3.95 -5.12 5.04
CA ALA A 200 5.21 -4.86 4.34
C ALA A 200 5.36 -3.37 4.00
N ALA A 201 4.28 -2.72 3.59
CA ALA A 201 4.23 -1.30 3.24
C ALA A 201 2.81 -0.75 3.35
N ILE A 202 2.71 0.58 3.28
CA ILE A 202 1.45 1.34 3.31
C ILE A 202 1.32 2.16 2.05
N MET A 203 0.15 2.14 1.41
CA MET A 203 -0.20 3.06 0.35
C MET A 203 -1.18 4.11 0.88
N ALA A 204 -0.83 5.39 0.74
CA ALA A 204 -1.73 6.49 1.08
C ALA A 204 -1.64 7.61 0.03
N ASN A 205 -2.75 8.33 -0.15
CA ASN A 205 -2.81 9.52 -0.99
C ASN A 205 -3.69 10.60 -0.36
N THR A 206 -5.00 10.34 -0.23
CA THR A 206 -6.01 11.34 0.19
C THR A 206 -5.65 11.97 1.53
N ALA A 207 -5.12 11.21 2.47
CA ALA A 207 -4.73 11.69 3.80
C ALA A 207 -3.68 12.81 3.73
N ILE A 208 -2.72 12.72 2.81
CA ILE A 208 -1.70 13.74 2.60
C ILE A 208 -2.24 14.83 1.69
N ALA A 209 -2.84 14.46 0.55
CA ALA A 209 -3.33 15.40 -0.46
C ALA A 209 -4.41 16.38 0.05
N SER A 210 -5.16 16.01 1.09
CA SER A 210 -6.19 16.85 1.72
C SER A 210 -5.72 17.54 3.01
N ALA A 211 -4.45 17.37 3.40
CA ALA A 211 -3.90 18.01 4.58
C ALA A 211 -3.65 19.51 4.35
N GLY A 212 -3.78 20.32 5.41
CA GLY A 212 -3.46 21.73 5.37
C GLY A 212 -1.97 22.06 5.16
N ASN A 213 -1.09 21.06 5.42
CA ASN A 213 0.36 21.15 5.20
C ASN A 213 0.87 19.79 4.69
N LEU A 214 1.08 19.69 3.39
CA LEU A 214 1.48 18.45 2.73
C LEU A 214 2.85 17.94 3.21
N PRO A 215 3.93 18.75 3.23
CA PRO A 215 5.24 18.30 3.68
C PRO A 215 5.22 17.77 5.12
N LEU A 216 4.56 18.46 6.02
CA LEU A 216 4.46 18.05 7.41
C LEU A 216 3.67 16.73 7.57
N MET A 217 2.58 16.56 6.83
CA MET A 217 1.79 15.34 6.87
C MET A 217 2.57 14.16 6.25
N ALA A 218 3.28 14.37 5.16
CA ALA A 218 4.14 13.36 4.54
C ALA A 218 5.25 12.89 5.50
N SER A 219 5.91 13.82 6.18
CA SER A 219 6.90 13.52 7.24
C SER A 219 6.26 12.72 8.39
N ALA A 220 5.07 13.11 8.85
CA ALA A 220 4.36 12.39 9.91
C ALA A 220 4.02 10.93 9.52
N PHE A 221 3.65 10.68 8.25
CA PHE A 221 3.44 9.33 7.74
C PHE A 221 4.73 8.51 7.75
N ARG A 222 5.85 9.07 7.28
CA ARG A 222 7.17 8.40 7.35
C ARG A 222 7.51 7.99 8.77
N ASP A 223 7.39 8.93 9.71
CA ASP A 223 7.77 8.70 11.10
C ASP A 223 6.88 7.63 11.75
N ALA A 224 5.59 7.64 11.46
CA ALA A 224 4.62 6.65 11.93
C ALA A 224 4.89 5.25 11.36
N ILE A 225 5.16 5.14 10.06
CA ILE A 225 5.51 3.87 9.39
C ILE A 225 6.80 3.30 9.99
N ASN A 226 7.82 4.13 10.18
CA ASN A 226 9.08 3.73 10.78
C ASN A 226 8.91 3.30 12.24
N ALA A 227 8.06 3.98 13.01
CA ALA A 227 7.77 3.61 14.40
C ALA A 227 7.07 2.26 14.48
N GLY A 228 6.01 2.05 13.69
CA GLY A 228 5.28 0.78 13.67
C GLY A 228 6.16 -0.38 13.21
N ARG A 229 7.00 -0.18 12.18
CA ARG A 229 7.95 -1.20 11.73
C ARG A 229 8.97 -1.58 12.81
N LYS A 230 9.51 -0.60 13.52
CA LYS A 230 10.43 -0.84 14.65
C LYS A 230 9.74 -1.61 15.78
N ALA A 231 8.48 -1.27 16.10
CA ALA A 231 7.70 -1.98 17.11
C ALA A 231 7.47 -3.44 16.72
N TYR A 232 7.10 -3.70 15.45
CA TYR A 232 6.95 -5.05 14.90
C TYR A 232 8.24 -5.88 15.03
N LEU A 233 9.38 -5.31 14.63
CA LEU A 233 10.68 -5.98 14.69
C LEU A 233 11.17 -6.22 16.14
N ALA A 234 10.84 -5.30 17.04
CA ALA A 234 11.18 -5.45 18.46
C ALA A 234 10.32 -6.49 19.17
N GLY A 235 9.14 -6.79 18.63
CA GLY A 235 8.12 -7.59 19.31
C GLY A 235 7.36 -6.76 20.36
N THR A 236 6.04 -6.71 20.23
CA THR A 236 5.16 -6.02 21.18
C THR A 236 4.91 -6.90 22.41
N GLY A 237 4.72 -6.28 23.57
CA GLY A 237 4.31 -6.98 24.77
C GLY A 237 2.95 -7.65 24.60
N SER A 238 2.75 -8.80 25.26
CA SER A 238 1.47 -9.53 25.20
C SER A 238 0.33 -8.73 25.83
N VAL A 239 -0.82 -8.69 25.18
CA VAL A 239 -2.07 -8.22 25.76
C VAL A 239 -2.53 -9.21 26.82
N ARG A 240 -2.97 -8.73 27.99
CA ARG A 240 -3.43 -9.55 29.12
C ARG A 240 -4.79 -9.08 29.58
N ASP A 241 -5.63 -10.00 29.99
CA ASP A 241 -6.96 -9.69 30.57
C ASP A 241 -6.85 -9.18 32.01
N THR A 242 -5.73 -9.46 32.71
CA THR A 242 -5.49 -9.05 34.09
C THR A 242 -4.26 -8.14 34.17
N ALA A 243 -4.29 -7.25 35.15
CA ALA A 243 -3.13 -6.42 35.46
C ALA A 243 -1.91 -7.26 35.90
N SER A 244 -0.73 -6.78 35.49
CA SER A 244 0.56 -7.34 35.98
C SER A 244 1.36 -6.18 36.56
N ALA A 245 1.72 -6.29 37.85
CA ALA A 245 2.50 -5.26 38.50
C ALA A 245 3.88 -5.11 37.83
N SER A 246 4.27 -3.89 37.49
CA SER A 246 5.58 -3.57 36.93
C SER A 246 6.67 -3.44 38.00
N SER A 247 6.27 -3.34 39.28
CA SER A 247 7.15 -3.28 40.44
C SER A 247 6.74 -4.35 41.46
N PRO A 248 7.66 -4.90 42.27
CA PRO A 248 7.31 -5.82 43.34
C PRO A 248 6.29 -5.17 44.30
N LEU A 249 5.17 -5.85 44.59
CA LEU A 249 4.15 -5.38 45.50
C LEU A 249 4.55 -5.60 46.96
N THR A 250 5.55 -6.45 47.21
CA THR A 250 6.05 -6.83 48.57
C THR A 250 7.57 -7.00 48.53
N GLY A 251 8.23 -6.81 49.65
CA GLY A 251 9.64 -7.22 49.82
C GLY A 251 10.69 -6.11 49.83
N PHE A 252 10.34 -4.87 49.47
CA PHE A 252 11.29 -3.74 49.49
C PHE A 252 11.21 -2.88 50.77
N LEU A 253 10.29 -3.20 51.68
CA LEU A 253 10.09 -2.51 52.96
C LEU A 253 10.46 -3.38 54.19
N HIS A 254 11.12 -4.48 53.96
CA HIS A 254 11.57 -5.37 55.02
C HIS A 254 13.11 -5.47 54.99
N ASP A 255 13.75 -4.56 55.71
CA ASP A 255 15.00 -4.74 56.42
C ASP A 255 14.79 -4.44 57.87
#